data_c88c4f9ee917d481e343783e5c8c44f1
#
_entry.id   c88c4f9ee917d481e343783e5c8c44f1
#
_cell.length_a   1.000
_cell.length_b   1.000
_cell.length_c   1.000
_cell.angle_alpha   90.00
_cell.angle_beta   90.00
_cell.angle_gamma   90.00
#
_symmetry.space_group_name_H-M   'P 1'
#
loop_
_entity.id
_entity.type
_entity.pdbx_description
1 polymer ?
#
loop_
_entity_poly.entity_id
_entity_poly.type
_entity_poly.pdbx_seq_one_letter_code
_entity_poly.pdbx_strand_id
1 'polypeptide(L)'
;MRPSKLIERIYAPYLKKSLDSPLITVIIGPRQSGKTTSVNNLLDNVAPERRFYLNLDSLFERDRVTKDEYYLQERIEETLGFRLDLLKDRFYLFIDEAQKLPSIFESVKILYDRYSPHLKVIISGSSSLELLDKTAETLAGRVQILRVYPFTMSEASVYEGIGGGESADALYKGIFSGALNHKQLSRIIREFRPQSRKRMDLISRLITRSLFPPTFSKLDEDAIPRWVVDYIDTYIERDMRSVKDIGNIDGYRKVVAQLSSRLGSLLEYNQLGADAGINQITAKKYVTIWEESLIGFLLSPFFLNVSTRIKKSKKVYFFDNA
;
A
#
# COMPACT_ATOMS: atom_id res chain seq x y z
N MET A 1 -18.47 -10.13 -18.66
CA MET A 1 -17.35 -9.36 -18.08
C MET A 1 -17.83 -7.96 -17.76
N ARG A 2 -17.86 -7.55 -16.47
CA ARG A 2 -18.08 -6.15 -16.13
C ARG A 2 -16.89 -5.35 -16.69
N PRO A 3 -17.08 -4.22 -17.39
CA PRO A 3 -15.97 -3.40 -17.84
C PRO A 3 -15.14 -3.00 -16.62
N SER A 4 -13.83 -3.10 -16.72
CA SER A 4 -12.92 -2.68 -15.64
C SER A 4 -13.03 -1.17 -15.46
N LYS A 5 -14.00 -0.73 -14.66
CA LYS A 5 -14.16 0.68 -14.33
C LYS A 5 -12.99 1.08 -13.46
N LEU A 6 -12.09 1.86 -14.03
CA LEU A 6 -10.99 2.43 -13.29
C LEU A 6 -11.55 3.33 -12.19
N ILE A 7 -11.16 3.08 -10.95
CA ILE A 7 -11.58 3.89 -9.81
C ILE A 7 -10.44 4.83 -9.45
N GLU A 8 -10.74 6.12 -9.36
CA GLU A 8 -9.82 7.06 -8.79
C GLU A 8 -9.65 6.75 -7.30
N ARG A 9 -8.41 6.49 -6.90
CA ARG A 9 -8.06 6.10 -5.54
C ARG A 9 -8.00 7.33 -4.65
N ILE A 10 -8.39 7.16 -3.37
CA ILE A 10 -8.37 8.25 -2.38
C ILE A 10 -6.98 8.89 -2.24
N TYR A 11 -5.92 8.15 -2.52
CA TYR A 11 -4.54 8.63 -2.49
C TYR A 11 -4.06 9.23 -3.83
N ALA A 12 -4.86 9.15 -4.92
CA ALA A 12 -4.48 9.64 -6.24
C ALA A 12 -4.03 11.13 -6.25
N PRO A 13 -4.68 12.06 -5.51
CA PRO A 13 -4.20 13.44 -5.42
C PRO A 13 -2.81 13.55 -4.80
N TYR A 14 -2.49 12.73 -3.79
CA TYR A 14 -1.17 12.70 -3.16
C TYR A 14 -0.11 12.11 -4.10
N LEU A 15 -0.46 11.05 -4.83
CA LEU A 15 0.41 10.46 -5.84
C LEU A 15 0.67 11.47 -6.96
N LYS A 16 -0.34 12.17 -7.46
CA LYS A 16 -0.18 13.23 -8.47
C LYS A 16 0.74 14.34 -7.96
N LYS A 17 0.50 14.86 -6.75
CA LYS A 17 1.36 15.87 -6.12
C LYS A 17 2.80 15.38 -5.94
N SER A 18 2.99 14.09 -5.71
CA SER A 18 4.33 13.51 -5.56
C SER A 18 5.17 13.59 -6.83
N LEU A 19 4.55 13.66 -8.01
CA LEU A 19 5.27 13.84 -9.28
C LEU A 19 5.96 15.20 -9.38
N ASP A 20 5.41 16.22 -8.73
CA ASP A 20 5.97 17.57 -8.72
C ASP A 20 7.13 17.71 -7.71
N SER A 21 7.20 16.80 -6.75
CA SER A 21 8.27 16.75 -5.76
C SER A 21 9.59 16.25 -6.37
N PRO A 22 10.74 16.82 -6.02
CA PRO A 22 12.03 16.29 -6.41
C PRO A 22 12.36 14.94 -5.75
N LEU A 23 11.72 14.61 -4.62
CA LEU A 23 11.99 13.39 -3.88
C LEU A 23 11.57 12.12 -4.64
N ILE A 24 12.30 11.04 -4.44
CA ILE A 24 11.90 9.70 -4.90
C ILE A 24 10.58 9.34 -4.23
N THR A 25 9.61 8.86 -5.00
CA THR A 25 8.34 8.36 -4.45
C THR A 25 8.41 6.85 -4.28
N VAL A 26 8.35 6.37 -3.05
CA VAL A 26 8.30 4.94 -2.73
C VAL A 26 6.87 4.55 -2.40
N ILE A 27 6.30 3.63 -3.19
CA ILE A 27 4.92 3.16 -3.05
C ILE A 27 4.94 1.75 -2.48
N ILE A 28 4.45 1.61 -1.27
CA ILE A 28 4.35 0.31 -0.58
C ILE A 28 2.89 -0.08 -0.35
N GLY A 29 2.64 -1.37 -0.33
CA GLY A 29 1.29 -1.89 -0.10
C GLY A 29 1.20 -3.38 -0.38
N PRO A 30 0.17 -4.07 0.11
CA PRO A 30 0.02 -5.50 -0.13
C PRO A 30 -0.06 -5.79 -1.63
N ARG A 31 0.21 -7.05 -2.01
CA ARG A 31 0.02 -7.50 -3.39
C ARG A 31 -1.40 -7.22 -3.84
N GLN A 32 -1.57 -6.94 -5.13
CA GLN A 32 -2.89 -6.72 -5.74
C GLN A 32 -3.71 -5.54 -5.15
N SER A 33 -3.10 -4.65 -4.36
CA SER A 33 -3.74 -3.42 -3.87
C SER A 33 -3.89 -2.33 -4.94
N GLY A 34 -3.30 -2.51 -6.14
CA GLY A 34 -3.42 -1.59 -7.26
C GLY A 34 -2.27 -0.58 -7.41
N LYS A 35 -1.09 -0.82 -6.81
CA LYS A 35 0.09 0.06 -6.91
C LYS A 35 0.48 0.36 -8.37
N THR A 36 0.82 -0.68 -9.11
CA THR A 36 1.24 -0.59 -10.53
C THR A 36 0.17 0.08 -11.39
N THR A 37 -1.10 -0.31 -11.20
CA THR A 37 -2.22 0.31 -11.94
C THR A 37 -2.32 1.81 -11.70
N SER A 38 -2.16 2.25 -10.45
CA SER A 38 -2.26 3.67 -10.10
C SER A 38 -1.13 4.50 -10.69
N VAL A 39 0.10 3.96 -10.72
CA VAL A 39 1.24 4.65 -11.34
C VAL A 39 1.09 4.70 -12.86
N ASN A 40 0.75 3.58 -13.49
CA ASN A 40 0.57 3.53 -14.95
C ASN A 40 -0.50 4.51 -15.40
N ASN A 41 -1.66 4.55 -14.75
CA ASN A 41 -2.72 5.52 -15.08
C ASN A 41 -2.25 6.98 -14.98
N LEU A 42 -1.41 7.28 -14.02
CA LEU A 42 -0.87 8.61 -13.87
C LEU A 42 0.13 8.94 -14.97
N LEU A 43 1.01 7.99 -15.30
CA LEU A 43 2.03 8.13 -16.33
C LEU A 43 1.47 8.00 -17.76
N ASP A 44 0.25 7.48 -17.95
CA ASP A 44 -0.40 7.42 -19.27
C ASP A 44 -0.62 8.81 -19.89
N ASN A 45 -0.66 9.86 -19.06
CA ASN A 45 -0.69 11.25 -19.51
C ASN A 45 0.72 11.85 -19.79
N VAL A 46 1.78 11.10 -19.58
CA VAL A 46 3.16 11.48 -19.87
C VAL A 46 3.56 10.90 -21.22
N ALA A 47 4.17 11.70 -22.08
CA ALA A 47 4.65 11.26 -23.37
C ALA A 47 5.61 10.06 -23.25
N PRO A 48 5.51 9.04 -24.13
CA PRO A 48 6.31 7.82 -24.05
C PRO A 48 7.82 8.06 -23.97
N GLU A 49 8.32 9.07 -24.71
CA GLU A 49 9.73 9.47 -24.74
C GLU A 49 10.21 10.14 -23.44
N ARG A 50 9.30 10.38 -22.48
CA ARG A 50 9.61 11.00 -21.18
C ARG A 50 9.36 10.06 -20.00
N ARG A 51 9.14 8.79 -20.25
CA ARG A 51 8.93 7.79 -19.22
C ARG A 51 9.61 6.46 -19.56
N PHE A 52 10.17 5.81 -18.54
CA PHE A 52 10.67 4.46 -18.65
C PHE A 52 10.11 3.61 -17.50
N TYR A 53 9.59 2.42 -17.82
CA TYR A 53 9.05 1.45 -16.88
C TYR A 53 9.96 0.23 -16.81
N LEU A 54 10.51 -0.03 -15.63
CA LEU A 54 11.32 -1.20 -15.33
C LEU A 54 10.54 -2.13 -14.40
N ASN A 55 10.25 -3.33 -14.87
CA ASN A 55 9.60 -4.36 -14.07
C ASN A 55 10.61 -5.40 -13.57
N LEU A 56 10.92 -5.37 -12.28
CA LEU A 56 11.85 -6.31 -11.67
C LEU A 56 11.25 -7.70 -11.34
N ASP A 57 9.98 -7.98 -11.73
CA ASP A 57 9.48 -9.35 -11.82
C ASP A 57 10.20 -10.12 -12.95
N SER A 58 10.63 -9.43 -13.99
CA SER A 58 11.37 -9.99 -15.10
C SER A 58 12.78 -10.44 -14.67
N LEU A 59 13.08 -11.71 -14.81
CA LEU A 59 14.43 -12.25 -14.62
C LEU A 59 15.43 -11.59 -15.57
N PHE A 60 15.02 -11.33 -16.80
CA PHE A 60 15.84 -10.68 -17.82
C PHE A 60 16.26 -9.28 -17.39
N GLU A 61 15.32 -8.47 -16.91
CA GLU A 61 15.59 -7.10 -16.43
C GLU A 61 16.53 -7.11 -15.21
N ARG A 62 16.30 -8.02 -14.26
CA ARG A 62 17.20 -8.16 -13.09
C ARG A 62 18.62 -8.54 -13.48
N ASP A 63 18.77 -9.48 -14.42
CA ASP A 63 20.09 -9.91 -14.89
C ASP A 63 20.83 -8.76 -15.56
N ARG A 64 20.15 -7.97 -16.39
CA ARG A 64 20.73 -6.79 -17.06
C ARG A 64 21.18 -5.74 -16.06
N VAL A 65 20.33 -5.34 -15.15
CA VAL A 65 20.67 -4.35 -14.09
C VAL A 65 21.83 -4.83 -13.22
N THR A 66 21.93 -6.15 -12.96
CA THR A 66 23.00 -6.70 -12.13
C THR A 66 24.34 -6.72 -12.84
N LYS A 67 24.35 -6.98 -14.15
CA LYS A 67 25.58 -7.11 -14.95
C LYS A 67 26.16 -5.79 -15.41
N ASP A 68 25.31 -4.77 -15.52
CA ASP A 68 25.70 -3.49 -16.07
C ASP A 68 25.22 -2.35 -15.16
N GLU A 69 26.15 -1.68 -14.50
CA GLU A 69 25.86 -0.56 -13.60
C GLU A 69 25.30 0.67 -14.32
N TYR A 70 25.55 0.79 -15.64
CA TYR A 70 25.05 1.88 -16.49
C TYR A 70 23.72 1.56 -17.15
N TYR A 71 23.23 0.32 -17.06
CA TYR A 71 22.01 -0.13 -17.76
C TYR A 71 20.82 0.82 -17.61
N LEU A 72 20.53 1.29 -16.40
CA LEU A 72 19.42 2.22 -16.18
C LEU A 72 19.64 3.55 -16.90
N GLN A 73 20.86 4.10 -16.85
CA GLN A 73 21.20 5.33 -17.53
C GLN A 73 21.06 5.16 -19.04
N GLU A 74 21.62 4.11 -19.61
CA GLU A 74 21.56 3.81 -21.03
C GLU A 74 20.11 3.66 -21.51
N ARG A 75 19.28 2.92 -20.78
CA ARG A 75 17.86 2.75 -21.14
C ARG A 75 17.07 4.06 -21.09
N ILE A 76 17.37 4.94 -20.16
CA ILE A 76 16.79 6.29 -20.11
C ILE A 76 17.25 7.12 -21.31
N GLU A 77 18.54 7.12 -21.62
CA GLU A 77 19.13 7.87 -22.74
C GLU A 77 18.63 7.35 -24.10
N GLU A 78 18.47 6.03 -24.26
CA GLU A 78 17.81 5.44 -25.44
C GLU A 78 16.36 5.93 -25.60
N THR A 79 15.60 6.00 -24.49
CA THR A 79 14.21 6.49 -24.51
C THR A 79 14.14 7.98 -24.84
N LEU A 80 15.08 8.77 -24.32
CA LEU A 80 15.17 10.23 -24.56
C LEU A 80 15.70 10.57 -25.97
N GLY A 81 16.55 9.70 -26.55
CA GLY A 81 17.28 9.98 -27.78
C GLY A 81 18.48 10.94 -27.59
N PHE A 82 18.84 11.29 -26.35
CA PHE A 82 19.99 12.11 -25.99
C PHE A 82 20.51 11.79 -24.59
N ARG A 83 21.68 12.29 -24.26
CA ARG A 83 22.34 12.04 -22.98
C ARG A 83 21.59 12.66 -21.81
N LEU A 84 21.56 11.96 -20.68
CA LEU A 84 20.82 12.35 -19.48
C LEU A 84 21.33 13.66 -18.83
N ASP A 85 22.61 14.02 -19.04
CA ASP A 85 23.19 15.29 -18.58
C ASP A 85 22.62 16.52 -19.32
N LEU A 86 21.96 16.33 -20.46
CA LEU A 86 21.27 17.38 -21.23
C LEU A 86 19.79 17.51 -20.86
N LEU A 87 19.31 16.73 -19.89
CA LEU A 87 17.90 16.71 -19.50
C LEU A 87 17.48 18.05 -18.88
N LYS A 88 16.52 18.73 -19.53
CA LYS A 88 15.96 20.01 -19.08
C LYS A 88 14.54 19.87 -18.52
N ASP A 89 13.77 19.03 -19.16
CA ASP A 89 12.40 18.72 -18.75
C ASP A 89 12.37 17.46 -17.90
N ARG A 90 11.27 17.26 -17.15
CA ARG A 90 11.14 16.12 -16.26
C ARG A 90 10.99 14.80 -17.01
N PHE A 91 11.80 13.81 -16.64
CA PHE A 91 11.71 12.43 -17.06
C PHE A 91 11.25 11.56 -15.88
N TYR A 92 10.43 10.55 -16.13
CA TYR A 92 9.84 9.68 -15.11
C TYR A 92 10.36 8.25 -15.25
N LEU A 93 11.11 7.81 -14.25
CA LEU A 93 11.55 6.42 -14.11
C LEU A 93 10.63 5.71 -13.11
N PHE A 94 9.89 4.69 -13.56
CA PHE A 94 9.10 3.84 -12.68
C PHE A 94 9.73 2.46 -12.56
N ILE A 95 10.09 2.07 -11.34
CA ILE A 95 10.68 0.77 -10.99
C ILE A 95 9.65 0.00 -10.16
N ASP A 96 9.15 -1.11 -10.70
CA ASP A 96 8.15 -1.95 -10.05
C ASP A 96 8.79 -3.22 -9.45
N GLU A 97 8.24 -3.70 -8.32
CA GLU A 97 8.71 -4.87 -7.56
C GLU A 97 10.19 -4.77 -7.14
N ALA A 98 10.61 -3.58 -6.68
CA ALA A 98 12.01 -3.25 -6.38
C ALA A 98 12.64 -4.15 -5.30
N GLN A 99 11.86 -4.75 -4.39
CA GLN A 99 12.37 -5.69 -3.39
C GLN A 99 13.00 -6.94 -4.01
N LYS A 100 12.72 -7.23 -5.29
CA LYS A 100 13.33 -8.38 -5.99
C LYS A 100 14.77 -8.18 -6.41
N LEU A 101 15.26 -6.95 -6.38
CA LEU A 101 16.64 -6.59 -6.68
C LEU A 101 17.11 -5.48 -5.72
N PRO A 102 17.54 -5.80 -4.48
CA PRO A 102 17.94 -4.80 -3.50
C PRO A 102 19.09 -3.88 -3.95
N SER A 103 19.98 -4.33 -4.84
CA SER A 103 21.05 -3.50 -5.41
C SER A 103 20.54 -2.31 -6.25
N ILE A 104 19.29 -2.35 -6.71
CA ILE A 104 18.67 -1.26 -7.49
C ILE A 104 18.68 0.08 -6.74
N PHE A 105 18.59 0.04 -5.39
CA PHE A 105 18.58 1.25 -4.58
C PHE A 105 19.87 2.06 -4.66
N GLU A 106 21.03 1.40 -4.80
CA GLU A 106 22.30 2.09 -5.02
C GLU A 106 22.34 2.77 -6.39
N SER A 107 21.91 2.08 -7.45
CA SER A 107 21.81 2.67 -8.79
C SER A 107 20.86 3.86 -8.82
N VAL A 108 19.70 3.73 -8.15
CA VAL A 108 18.74 4.84 -8.03
C VAL A 108 19.31 6.02 -7.27
N LYS A 109 20.06 5.79 -6.19
CA LYS A 109 20.72 6.84 -5.42
C LYS A 109 21.69 7.65 -6.29
N ILE A 110 22.54 6.95 -7.05
CA ILE A 110 23.51 7.58 -7.95
C ILE A 110 22.79 8.45 -8.99
N LEU A 111 21.77 7.92 -9.64
CA LEU A 111 20.96 8.64 -10.63
C LEU A 111 20.25 9.85 -9.99
N TYR A 112 19.66 9.68 -8.82
CA TYR A 112 18.99 10.75 -8.10
C TYR A 112 19.94 11.89 -7.73
N ASP A 113 21.08 11.57 -7.11
CA ASP A 113 22.05 12.57 -6.66
C ASP A 113 22.64 13.37 -7.84
N ARG A 114 22.70 12.75 -9.03
CA ARG A 114 23.27 13.37 -10.23
C ARG A 114 22.25 14.18 -11.05
N TYR A 115 21.01 13.70 -11.16
CA TYR A 115 20.04 14.21 -12.13
C TYR A 115 18.76 14.79 -11.53
N SER A 116 18.59 14.80 -10.20
CA SER A 116 17.49 15.52 -9.55
C SER A 116 17.66 17.04 -9.75
N PRO A 117 16.58 17.82 -9.97
CA PRO A 117 15.17 17.45 -9.92
C PRO A 117 14.56 17.00 -11.25
N HIS A 118 15.34 16.90 -12.34
CA HIS A 118 14.82 16.58 -13.68
C HIS A 118 14.47 15.10 -13.82
N LEU A 119 15.19 14.20 -13.13
CA LEU A 119 14.85 12.79 -13.08
C LEU A 119 13.93 12.52 -11.89
N LYS A 120 12.66 12.23 -12.18
CA LYS A 120 11.68 11.78 -11.17
C LYS A 120 11.66 10.26 -11.09
N VAL A 121 12.03 9.71 -9.92
CA VAL A 121 12.00 8.27 -9.69
C VAL A 121 10.78 7.90 -8.85
N ILE A 122 10.07 6.85 -9.27
CA ILE A 122 8.97 6.21 -8.56
C ILE A 122 9.37 4.74 -8.38
N ILE A 123 9.28 4.25 -7.17
CA ILE A 123 9.60 2.86 -6.83
C ILE A 123 8.37 2.23 -6.21
N SER A 124 8.01 1.02 -6.63
CA SER A 124 6.95 0.26 -5.97
C SER A 124 7.43 -1.11 -5.50
N GLY A 125 6.78 -1.61 -4.47
CA GLY A 125 6.99 -2.98 -4.00
C GLY A 125 5.89 -3.48 -3.09
N SER A 126 5.75 -4.80 -3.04
CA SER A 126 4.69 -5.49 -2.29
C SER A 126 5.09 -5.83 -0.86
N SER A 127 6.38 -6.06 -0.61
CA SER A 127 6.90 -6.32 0.73
C SER A 127 7.33 -5.00 1.35
N SER A 128 6.68 -4.63 2.44
CA SER A 128 6.96 -3.37 3.11
C SER A 128 8.27 -3.41 3.91
N LEU A 129 8.57 -4.54 4.56
CA LEU A 129 9.75 -4.69 5.44
C LEU A 129 11.05 -4.52 4.69
N GLU A 130 11.33 -5.41 3.73
CA GLU A 130 12.59 -5.39 2.98
C GLU A 130 12.76 -4.11 2.16
N LEU A 131 11.65 -3.62 1.57
CA LEU A 131 11.66 -2.36 0.81
C LEU A 131 11.93 -1.16 1.71
N LEU A 132 11.30 -1.09 2.89
CA LEU A 132 11.50 0.01 3.84
C LEU A 132 12.90 0.01 4.44
N ASP A 133 13.44 -1.16 4.81
CA ASP A 133 14.79 -1.29 5.36
C ASP A 133 15.82 -0.81 4.34
N LYS A 134 15.75 -1.29 3.09
CA LYS A 134 16.66 -0.85 2.02
C LYS A 134 16.47 0.62 1.66
N THR A 135 15.24 1.13 1.65
CA THR A 135 14.97 2.54 1.45
C THR A 135 15.57 3.40 2.57
N ALA A 136 15.42 2.99 3.82
CA ALA A 136 15.98 3.70 4.96
C ALA A 136 17.51 3.66 4.98
N GLU A 137 18.11 2.53 4.63
CA GLU A 137 19.56 2.35 4.59
C GLU A 137 20.21 3.19 3.48
N THR A 138 19.65 3.16 2.26
CA THR A 138 20.30 3.71 1.07
C THR A 138 19.80 5.10 0.68
N LEU A 139 18.49 5.37 0.83
CA LEU A 139 17.82 6.56 0.32
C LEU A 139 17.36 7.53 1.42
N ALA A 140 17.90 7.45 2.63
CA ALA A 140 17.53 8.34 3.73
C ALA A 140 17.60 9.83 3.31
N GLY A 141 16.55 10.60 3.62
CA GLY A 141 16.42 12.01 3.27
C GLY A 141 16.05 12.32 1.80
N ARG A 142 15.97 11.31 0.93
CA ARG A 142 15.67 11.45 -0.51
C ARG A 142 14.29 10.98 -0.90
N VAL A 143 13.53 10.39 0.02
CA VAL A 143 12.27 9.70 -0.28
C VAL A 143 11.06 10.32 0.38
N GLN A 144 9.93 10.13 -0.26
CA GLN A 144 8.59 10.25 0.31
C GLN A 144 7.87 8.91 0.14
N ILE A 145 7.25 8.41 1.22
CA ILE A 145 6.62 7.10 1.24
C ILE A 145 5.11 7.24 1.13
N LEU A 146 4.52 6.56 0.16
CA LEU A 146 3.07 6.45 -0.03
C LEU A 146 2.62 5.01 0.27
N ARG A 147 1.73 4.86 1.24
CA ARG A 147 1.13 3.55 1.56
C ARG A 147 -0.17 3.37 0.79
N VAL A 148 -0.27 2.26 0.06
CA VAL A 148 -1.43 1.87 -0.74
C VAL A 148 -2.09 0.66 -0.10
N TYR A 149 -3.35 0.82 0.30
CA TYR A 149 -4.16 -0.22 0.93
C TYR A 149 -5.19 -0.80 -0.07
N PRO A 150 -5.90 -1.88 0.27
CA PRO A 150 -7.12 -2.28 -0.46
C PRO A 150 -8.11 -1.13 -0.62
N PHE A 151 -9.23 -1.33 -1.30
CA PHE A 151 -10.24 -0.28 -1.44
C PHE A 151 -10.79 0.16 -0.09
N THR A 152 -11.03 1.45 0.04
CA THR A 152 -11.86 1.96 1.13
C THR A 152 -13.34 1.67 0.85
N MET A 153 -14.17 1.74 1.89
CA MET A 153 -15.63 1.65 1.72
C MET A 153 -16.18 2.70 0.75
N SER A 154 -15.57 3.88 0.73
CA SER A 154 -15.90 4.95 -0.19
C SER A 154 -15.60 4.57 -1.64
N GLU A 155 -14.40 4.07 -1.91
CA GLU A 155 -13.98 3.59 -3.24
C GLU A 155 -14.85 2.42 -3.70
N ALA A 156 -15.14 1.46 -2.82
CA ALA A 156 -16.04 0.34 -3.11
C ALA A 156 -17.47 0.82 -3.44
N SER A 157 -17.99 1.81 -2.73
CA SER A 157 -19.31 2.42 -3.00
C SER A 157 -19.35 3.09 -4.37
N VAL A 158 -18.29 3.81 -4.76
CA VAL A 158 -18.16 4.41 -6.09
C VAL A 158 -18.13 3.34 -7.18
N TYR A 159 -17.41 2.25 -6.95
CA TYR A 159 -17.34 1.12 -7.89
C TYR A 159 -18.72 0.50 -8.13
N GLU A 160 -19.49 0.26 -7.07
CA GLU A 160 -20.84 -0.31 -7.14
C GLU A 160 -21.90 0.69 -7.64
N GLY A 161 -21.50 1.93 -7.99
CA GLY A 161 -22.43 2.96 -8.46
C GLY A 161 -23.33 3.51 -7.34
N ILE A 162 -22.95 3.30 -6.09
CA ILE A 162 -23.62 3.83 -4.91
C ILE A 162 -23.01 5.21 -4.64
N GLY A 163 -23.70 6.29 -4.99
CA GLY A 163 -23.21 7.66 -4.81
C GLY A 163 -22.85 8.01 -3.36
N GLY A 164 -22.12 9.11 -3.16
CA GLY A 164 -21.79 9.67 -1.84
C GLY A 164 -20.41 9.25 -1.29
N GLY A 165 -19.53 8.67 -2.11
CA GLY A 165 -18.14 8.48 -1.74
C GLY A 165 -17.45 9.79 -1.35
N GLU A 166 -17.68 10.85 -2.14
CA GLU A 166 -17.18 12.20 -1.84
C GLU A 166 -17.71 12.75 -0.51
N SER A 167 -18.97 12.47 -0.17
CA SER A 167 -19.56 12.90 1.10
C SER A 167 -18.98 12.14 2.29
N ALA A 168 -18.62 10.86 2.14
CA ALA A 168 -17.91 10.10 3.17
C ALA A 168 -16.50 10.67 3.40
N ASP A 169 -15.78 10.94 2.33
CA ASP A 169 -14.44 11.52 2.40
C ASP A 169 -14.47 12.93 2.99
N ALA A 170 -15.48 13.74 2.65
CA ALA A 170 -15.69 15.06 3.24
C ALA A 170 -16.00 14.96 4.75
N LEU A 171 -16.79 13.94 5.16
CA LEU A 171 -17.05 13.67 6.57
C LEU A 171 -15.77 13.31 7.32
N TYR A 172 -14.98 12.38 6.81
CA TYR A 172 -13.69 12.00 7.42
C TYR A 172 -12.73 13.20 7.51
N LYS A 173 -12.51 13.90 6.40
CA LYS A 173 -11.66 15.10 6.38
C LYS A 173 -12.14 16.16 7.36
N GLY A 174 -13.44 16.40 7.43
CA GLY A 174 -14.04 17.37 8.31
C GLY A 174 -13.93 17.00 9.81
N ILE A 175 -14.09 15.72 10.16
CA ILE A 175 -13.90 15.22 11.53
C ILE A 175 -12.44 15.41 11.96
N PHE A 176 -11.47 14.98 11.14
CA PHE A 176 -10.05 15.04 11.49
C PHE A 176 -9.48 16.47 11.48
N SER A 177 -10.00 17.36 10.64
CA SER A 177 -9.57 18.77 10.62
C SER A 177 -10.24 19.63 11.70
N GLY A 178 -11.23 19.10 12.41
CA GLY A 178 -12.07 19.88 13.33
C GLY A 178 -12.94 20.97 12.66
N ALA A 179 -13.02 20.94 11.32
CA ALA A 179 -13.69 21.95 10.52
C ALA A 179 -15.19 21.67 10.30
N LEU A 180 -15.71 20.53 10.79
CA LEU A 180 -17.11 20.14 10.60
C LEU A 180 -18.02 20.96 11.50
N ASN A 181 -18.79 21.87 10.89
CA ASN A 181 -19.86 22.55 11.59
C ASN A 181 -21.19 21.78 11.41
N HIS A 182 -22.20 22.13 12.25
CA HIS A 182 -23.51 21.48 12.25
C HIS A 182 -24.22 21.53 10.88
N LYS A 183 -24.05 22.61 10.10
CA LYS A 183 -24.67 22.74 8.77
C LYS A 183 -24.05 21.79 7.77
N GLN A 184 -22.74 21.65 7.78
CA GLN A 184 -22.00 20.71 6.92
C GLN A 184 -22.36 19.27 7.26
N LEU A 185 -22.39 18.92 8.55
CA LEU A 185 -22.80 17.59 8.99
C LEU A 185 -24.22 17.26 8.56
N SER A 186 -25.17 18.20 8.74
CA SER A 186 -26.56 18.01 8.32
C SER A 186 -26.71 17.86 6.81
N ARG A 187 -25.88 18.53 6.02
CA ARG A 187 -25.84 18.38 4.56
C ARG A 187 -25.35 16.98 4.19
N ILE A 188 -24.23 16.55 4.75
CA ILE A 188 -23.64 15.22 4.51
C ILE A 188 -24.66 14.13 4.87
N ILE A 189 -25.30 14.20 6.05
CA ILE A 189 -26.33 13.24 6.47
C ILE A 189 -27.50 13.19 5.48
N ARG A 190 -27.95 14.32 4.96
CA ARG A 190 -29.01 14.39 3.94
C ARG A 190 -28.62 13.71 2.63
N GLU A 191 -27.39 13.90 2.18
CA GLU A 191 -26.83 13.26 0.97
C GLU A 191 -26.67 11.74 1.15
N PHE A 192 -26.43 11.28 2.39
CA PHE A 192 -26.32 9.85 2.70
C PHE A 192 -27.67 9.11 2.77
N ARG A 193 -28.76 9.77 3.18
CA ARG A 193 -30.08 9.14 3.43
C ARG A 193 -30.68 8.39 2.23
N PRO A 194 -30.70 8.94 0.99
CA PRO A 194 -31.41 8.29 -0.11
C PRO A 194 -30.88 6.90 -0.48
N GLN A 195 -29.62 6.61 -0.19
CA GLN A 195 -28.96 5.34 -0.52
C GLN A 195 -28.53 4.55 0.71
N SER A 196 -29.03 4.89 1.89
CA SER A 196 -28.64 4.24 3.15
C SER A 196 -28.81 2.73 3.12
N ARG A 197 -29.94 2.23 2.57
CA ARG A 197 -30.22 0.79 2.44
C ARG A 197 -29.18 0.10 1.53
N LYS A 198 -28.92 0.66 0.35
CA LYS A 198 -27.91 0.10 -0.59
C LYS A 198 -26.52 0.07 0.04
N ARG A 199 -26.18 1.08 0.86
CA ARG A 199 -24.90 1.12 1.59
C ARG A 199 -24.84 0.07 2.69
N MET A 200 -25.92 -0.12 3.45
CA MET A 200 -25.96 -1.19 4.45
C MET A 200 -25.82 -2.57 3.81
N ASP A 201 -26.49 -2.81 2.68
CA ASP A 201 -26.35 -4.06 1.92
C ASP A 201 -24.90 -4.22 1.40
N LEU A 202 -24.28 -3.14 0.93
CA LEU A 202 -22.88 -3.16 0.53
C LEU A 202 -21.96 -3.47 1.72
N ILE A 203 -22.13 -2.79 2.86
CA ILE A 203 -21.35 -3.05 4.08
C ILE A 203 -21.48 -4.51 4.49
N SER A 204 -22.70 -5.05 4.53
CA SER A 204 -22.95 -6.44 4.90
C SER A 204 -22.23 -7.43 3.97
N ARG A 205 -22.21 -7.13 2.65
CA ARG A 205 -21.44 -7.94 1.69
C ARG A 205 -19.92 -7.80 1.89
N LEU A 206 -19.44 -6.59 2.15
CA LEU A 206 -17.99 -6.32 2.27
C LEU A 206 -17.38 -6.79 3.60
N ILE A 207 -18.19 -7.08 4.62
CA ILE A 207 -17.71 -7.72 5.85
C ILE A 207 -17.18 -9.13 5.57
N THR A 208 -17.76 -9.84 4.61
CA THR A 208 -17.37 -11.20 4.22
C THR A 208 -16.66 -11.29 2.88
N ARG A 209 -16.58 -10.17 2.16
CA ARG A 209 -15.93 -10.04 0.87
C ARG A 209 -14.70 -9.17 1.02
N SER A 210 -13.61 -9.55 0.38
CA SER A 210 -12.38 -8.78 0.36
C SER A 210 -12.54 -7.42 -0.33
N LEU A 211 -11.81 -6.42 0.17
CA LEU A 211 -11.69 -5.07 -0.40
C LEU A 211 -10.56 -4.96 -1.44
N PHE A 212 -9.88 -6.04 -1.76
CA PHE A 212 -8.86 -6.04 -2.80
C PHE A 212 -9.46 -5.82 -4.20
N PRO A 213 -8.85 -4.97 -5.05
CA PRO A 213 -9.36 -4.66 -6.39
C PRO A 213 -9.76 -5.87 -7.26
N PRO A 214 -9.05 -7.00 -7.27
CA PRO A 214 -9.43 -8.17 -8.07
C PRO A 214 -10.81 -8.75 -7.73
N THR A 215 -11.25 -8.68 -6.47
CA THR A 215 -12.55 -9.21 -6.05
C THR A 215 -13.72 -8.38 -6.61
N PHE A 216 -13.46 -7.15 -7.06
CA PHE A 216 -14.46 -6.29 -7.70
C PHE A 216 -14.48 -6.45 -9.23
N SER A 217 -13.31 -6.63 -9.85
CA SER A 217 -13.16 -6.49 -11.29
C SER A 217 -12.92 -7.79 -12.05
N LYS A 218 -12.38 -8.83 -11.38
CA LYS A 218 -11.88 -10.04 -12.06
C LYS A 218 -12.56 -11.33 -11.66
N LEU A 219 -13.23 -11.35 -10.49
CA LEU A 219 -13.77 -12.57 -9.91
C LEU A 219 -15.29 -12.55 -9.83
N ASP A 220 -15.90 -13.70 -10.09
CA ASP A 220 -17.29 -13.96 -9.76
C ASP A 220 -17.44 -14.12 -8.23
N GLU A 221 -18.63 -13.82 -7.71
CA GLU A 221 -18.86 -13.80 -6.26
C GLU A 221 -18.53 -15.14 -5.58
N ASP A 222 -18.86 -16.25 -6.24
CA ASP A 222 -18.61 -17.61 -5.73
C ASP A 222 -17.11 -17.97 -5.66
N ALA A 223 -16.27 -17.30 -6.46
CA ALA A 223 -14.83 -17.53 -6.49
C ALA A 223 -14.08 -16.74 -5.39
N ILE A 224 -14.70 -15.72 -4.81
CA ILE A 224 -14.04 -14.80 -3.87
C ILE A 224 -13.56 -15.52 -2.60
N PRO A 225 -14.35 -16.35 -1.91
CA PRO A 225 -13.88 -17.02 -0.69
C PRO A 225 -12.63 -17.90 -0.95
N ARG A 226 -12.62 -18.62 -2.07
CA ARG A 226 -11.46 -19.43 -2.46
C ARG A 226 -10.25 -18.55 -2.74
N TRP A 227 -10.44 -17.46 -3.47
CA TRP A 227 -9.37 -16.52 -3.77
C TRP A 227 -8.76 -15.91 -2.49
N VAL A 228 -9.57 -15.57 -1.47
CA VAL A 228 -9.09 -15.04 -0.20
C VAL A 228 -8.19 -16.06 0.50
N VAL A 229 -8.62 -17.33 0.59
CA VAL A 229 -7.80 -18.40 1.17
C VAL A 229 -6.48 -18.55 0.41
N ASP A 230 -6.53 -18.66 -0.91
CA ASP A 230 -5.34 -18.80 -1.75
C ASP A 230 -4.42 -17.57 -1.66
N TYR A 231 -4.99 -16.36 -1.49
CA TYR A 231 -4.23 -15.13 -1.26
C TYR A 231 -3.48 -15.17 0.08
N ILE A 232 -4.15 -15.55 1.17
CA ILE A 232 -3.54 -15.67 2.50
C ILE A 232 -2.43 -16.71 2.48
N ASP A 233 -2.67 -17.89 1.91
CA ASP A 233 -1.69 -18.96 1.84
C ASP A 233 -0.46 -18.55 1.00
N THR A 234 -0.68 -17.98 -0.18
CA THR A 234 0.42 -17.54 -1.05
C THR A 234 1.18 -16.33 -0.46
N TYR A 235 0.48 -15.44 0.25
CA TYR A 235 1.10 -14.32 0.94
C TYR A 235 2.00 -14.82 2.09
N ILE A 236 1.48 -15.67 2.98
CA ILE A 236 2.23 -16.23 4.10
C ILE A 236 3.42 -17.07 3.60
N GLU A 237 3.19 -17.90 2.59
CA GLU A 237 4.25 -18.77 2.06
C GLU A 237 5.37 -17.99 1.36
N ARG A 238 5.06 -16.98 0.61
CA ARG A 238 6.03 -16.29 -0.24
C ARG A 238 6.67 -15.08 0.42
N ASP A 239 5.83 -14.19 0.94
CA ASP A 239 6.31 -12.89 1.42
C ASP A 239 6.86 -13.02 2.85
N MET A 240 6.25 -13.90 3.67
CA MET A 240 6.72 -14.12 5.04
C MET A 240 7.96 -15.02 5.12
N ARG A 241 8.14 -15.99 4.23
CA ARG A 241 9.39 -16.78 4.19
C ARG A 241 10.61 -15.95 3.79
N SER A 242 10.43 -14.88 2.99
CA SER A 242 11.51 -13.97 2.63
C SER A 242 11.97 -13.09 3.80
N VAL A 243 11.11 -12.90 4.81
CA VAL A 243 11.47 -12.15 6.02
C VAL A 243 12.38 -13.01 6.89
N LYS A 244 13.68 -12.69 6.90
CA LYS A 244 14.74 -13.44 7.62
C LYS A 244 14.45 -13.74 9.09
N ASP A 245 13.51 -13.01 9.66
CA ASP A 245 13.20 -13.02 11.08
C ASP A 245 12.03 -13.92 11.49
N ILE A 246 11.33 -14.57 10.55
CA ILE A 246 10.29 -15.54 10.87
C ILE A 246 10.90 -16.94 10.93
N GLY A 247 11.39 -17.33 12.10
CA GLY A 247 11.93 -18.67 12.34
C GLY A 247 10.87 -19.77 12.41
N ASN A 248 9.62 -19.42 12.73
CA ASN A 248 8.49 -20.35 12.88
C ASN A 248 7.23 -19.80 12.19
N ILE A 249 7.00 -20.22 10.95
CA ILE A 249 5.85 -19.81 10.14
C ILE A 249 4.51 -20.28 10.75
N ASP A 250 4.47 -21.46 11.33
CA ASP A 250 3.25 -21.98 11.97
C ASP A 250 2.88 -21.12 13.20
N GLY A 251 3.87 -20.71 13.96
CA GLY A 251 3.69 -19.75 15.06
C GLY A 251 3.15 -18.41 14.57
N TYR A 252 3.68 -17.91 13.43
CA TYR A 252 3.17 -16.69 12.82
C TYR A 252 1.71 -16.84 12.35
N ARG A 253 1.35 -17.93 11.65
CA ARG A 253 -0.02 -18.24 11.24
C ARG A 253 -0.99 -18.23 12.44
N LYS A 254 -0.60 -18.88 13.55
CA LYS A 254 -1.39 -18.88 14.78
C LYS A 254 -1.56 -17.47 15.35
N VAL A 255 -0.51 -16.65 15.34
CA VAL A 255 -0.60 -15.24 15.79
C VAL A 255 -1.61 -14.47 14.93
N VAL A 256 -1.53 -14.56 13.59
CA VAL A 256 -2.49 -13.88 12.70
C VAL A 256 -3.92 -14.34 12.95
N ALA A 257 -4.15 -15.64 13.10
CA ALA A 257 -5.47 -16.22 13.44
C ALA A 257 -5.96 -15.72 14.81
N GLN A 258 -5.09 -15.62 15.81
CA GLN A 258 -5.44 -15.09 17.12
C GLN A 258 -5.69 -13.56 17.08
N LEU A 259 -5.02 -12.81 16.21
CA LEU A 259 -5.30 -11.39 16.01
C LEU A 259 -6.67 -11.18 15.36
N SER A 260 -7.07 -12.01 14.38
CA SER A 260 -8.39 -11.91 13.75
C SER A 260 -9.55 -12.14 14.73
N SER A 261 -9.40 -13.06 15.68
CA SER A 261 -10.39 -13.29 16.74
C SER A 261 -10.48 -12.14 17.75
N ARG A 262 -9.50 -11.24 17.76
CA ARG A 262 -9.42 -10.08 18.68
C ARG A 262 -9.73 -8.75 18.01
N LEU A 263 -10.38 -8.76 16.87
CA LEU A 263 -10.75 -7.54 16.14
C LEU A 263 -11.49 -6.55 17.08
N GLY A 264 -10.99 -5.30 17.14
CA GLY A 264 -11.53 -4.26 18.01
C GLY A 264 -11.26 -4.39 19.50
N SER A 265 -10.62 -5.48 19.93
CA SER A 265 -10.25 -5.74 21.33
C SER A 265 -8.85 -5.22 21.66
N LEU A 266 -8.57 -5.03 22.95
CA LEU A 266 -7.23 -4.66 23.42
C LEU A 266 -6.27 -5.85 23.25
N LEU A 267 -5.08 -5.56 22.79
CA LEU A 267 -4.02 -6.56 22.59
C LEU A 267 -3.19 -6.72 23.85
N GLU A 268 -3.14 -7.96 24.35
CA GLU A 268 -2.27 -8.38 25.43
C GLU A 268 -1.28 -9.43 24.90
N TYR A 269 0.00 -9.03 24.80
CA TYR A 269 1.03 -9.87 24.17
C TYR A 269 1.33 -11.17 24.93
N ASN A 270 1.18 -11.18 26.27
CA ASN A 270 1.35 -12.41 27.05
C ASN A 270 0.29 -13.43 26.69
N GLN A 271 -0.98 -13.00 26.65
CA GLN A 271 -2.11 -13.87 26.29
C GLN A 271 -2.01 -14.32 24.84
N LEU A 272 -1.68 -13.41 23.91
CA LEU A 272 -1.47 -13.74 22.50
C LEU A 272 -0.39 -14.83 22.33
N GLY A 273 0.72 -14.68 23.04
CA GLY A 273 1.82 -15.66 23.00
C GLY A 273 1.39 -17.03 23.53
N ALA A 274 0.70 -17.08 24.68
CA ALA A 274 0.19 -18.31 25.26
C ALA A 274 -0.78 -19.03 24.30
N ASP A 275 -1.73 -18.28 23.71
CA ASP A 275 -2.74 -18.85 22.80
C ASP A 275 -2.13 -19.33 21.47
N ALA A 276 -1.03 -18.71 21.02
CA ALA A 276 -0.30 -19.13 19.83
C ALA A 276 0.78 -20.21 20.10
N GLY A 277 1.02 -20.55 21.37
CA GLY A 277 2.06 -21.51 21.76
C GLY A 277 3.50 -21.00 21.58
N ILE A 278 3.71 -19.68 21.75
CA ILE A 278 5.01 -19.01 21.64
C ILE A 278 5.23 -18.05 22.82
N ASN A 279 6.47 -17.62 23.02
CA ASN A 279 6.75 -16.62 24.05
C ASN A 279 6.30 -15.21 23.65
N GLN A 280 6.14 -14.32 24.65
CA GLN A 280 5.70 -12.95 24.48
C GLN A 280 6.59 -12.13 23.54
N ILE A 281 7.90 -12.34 23.58
CA ILE A 281 8.87 -11.58 22.74
C ILE A 281 8.63 -11.93 21.26
N THR A 282 8.48 -13.22 20.97
CA THR A 282 8.17 -13.70 19.62
C THR A 282 6.80 -13.21 19.15
N ALA A 283 5.78 -13.25 20.04
CA ALA A 283 4.47 -12.71 19.71
C ALA A 283 4.52 -11.22 19.35
N LYS A 284 5.25 -10.41 20.13
CA LYS A 284 5.45 -8.99 19.83
C LYS A 284 6.14 -8.76 18.49
N LYS A 285 7.19 -9.54 18.20
CA LYS A 285 7.90 -9.50 16.92
C LYS A 285 6.97 -9.83 15.75
N TYR A 286 6.15 -10.88 15.87
CA TYR A 286 5.21 -11.28 14.83
C TYR A 286 4.09 -10.25 14.60
N VAL A 287 3.61 -9.59 15.66
CA VAL A 287 2.67 -8.48 15.52
C VAL A 287 3.31 -7.29 14.80
N THR A 288 4.58 -6.96 15.08
CA THR A 288 5.30 -5.91 14.35
C THR A 288 5.40 -6.26 12.85
N ILE A 289 5.78 -7.48 12.51
CA ILE A 289 5.84 -7.94 11.11
C ILE A 289 4.46 -7.86 10.45
N TRP A 290 3.40 -8.25 11.15
CA TRP A 290 2.02 -8.16 10.67
C TRP A 290 1.59 -6.70 10.38
N GLU A 291 1.93 -5.74 11.25
CA GLU A 291 1.67 -4.30 11.01
C GLU A 291 2.47 -3.77 9.81
N GLU A 292 3.76 -4.06 9.76
CA GLU A 292 4.67 -3.59 8.71
C GLU A 292 4.36 -4.22 7.34
N SER A 293 3.77 -5.40 7.33
CA SER A 293 3.26 -6.05 6.13
C SER A 293 1.94 -5.48 5.63
N LEU A 294 1.38 -4.47 6.31
CA LEU A 294 0.13 -3.80 5.94
C LEU A 294 -1.08 -4.75 5.84
N ILE A 295 -1.11 -5.81 6.66
CA ILE A 295 -2.28 -6.68 6.83
C ILE A 295 -3.27 -6.04 7.79
N GLY A 296 -2.74 -5.44 8.86
CA GLY A 296 -3.55 -4.76 9.85
C GLY A 296 -2.76 -3.67 10.57
N PHE A 297 -3.35 -3.12 11.61
CA PHE A 297 -2.74 -2.07 12.40
C PHE A 297 -3.22 -2.08 13.85
N LEU A 298 -2.41 -1.54 14.73
CA LEU A 298 -2.74 -1.33 16.13
C LEU A 298 -3.16 0.12 16.37
N LEU A 299 -4.42 0.31 16.76
CA LEU A 299 -4.95 1.63 17.09
C LEU A 299 -4.59 2.00 18.53
N SER A 300 -3.79 3.04 18.70
CA SER A 300 -3.43 3.58 19.99
C SER A 300 -4.63 4.27 20.65
N PRO A 301 -4.79 4.15 21.99
CA PRO A 301 -5.84 4.86 22.70
C PRO A 301 -5.59 6.38 22.68
N PHE A 302 -6.66 7.16 22.77
CA PHE A 302 -6.55 8.60 22.89
C PHE A 302 -6.29 8.98 24.36
N PHE A 303 -5.14 9.60 24.61
CA PHE A 303 -4.80 10.24 25.88
C PHE A 303 -4.04 11.54 25.58
N LEU A 304 -4.34 12.61 26.31
CA LEU A 304 -3.61 13.88 26.23
C LEU A 304 -2.15 13.69 26.63
N ASN A 305 -1.90 12.89 27.66
CA ASN A 305 -0.56 12.56 28.11
C ASN A 305 0.07 11.49 27.20
N VAL A 306 1.13 11.86 26.48
CA VAL A 306 1.86 11.00 25.53
C VAL A 306 2.43 9.75 26.21
N SER A 307 3.01 9.89 27.41
CA SER A 307 3.58 8.76 28.16
C SER A 307 2.52 7.72 28.52
N THR A 308 1.33 8.16 28.91
CA THR A 308 0.18 7.27 29.18
C THR A 308 -0.28 6.57 27.90
N ARG A 309 -0.39 7.31 26.79
CA ARG A 309 -0.79 6.75 25.49
C ARG A 309 0.14 5.63 25.01
N ILE A 310 1.46 5.80 25.19
CA ILE A 310 2.48 4.82 24.77
C ILE A 310 2.40 3.53 25.61
N LYS A 311 2.09 3.65 26.91
CA LYS A 311 2.07 2.51 27.85
C LYS A 311 0.80 1.67 27.78
N LYS A 312 -0.29 2.20 27.24
CA LYS A 312 -1.60 1.51 27.23
C LYS A 312 -1.73 0.55 26.05
N SER A 313 -2.44 -0.55 26.29
CA SER A 313 -2.74 -1.56 25.27
C SER A 313 -3.49 -0.93 24.09
N LYS A 314 -3.14 -1.35 22.89
CA LYS A 314 -3.74 -0.89 21.64
C LYS A 314 -4.82 -1.85 21.20
N LYS A 315 -5.75 -1.40 20.35
CA LYS A 315 -6.77 -2.24 19.73
C LYS A 315 -6.30 -2.77 18.37
N VAL A 316 -6.72 -4.01 18.05
CA VAL A 316 -6.37 -4.70 16.81
C VAL A 316 -7.38 -4.38 15.72
N TYR A 317 -6.91 -4.07 14.50
CA TYR A 317 -7.73 -3.87 13.30
C TYR A 317 -7.03 -4.43 12.07
N PHE A 318 -7.80 -4.95 11.11
CA PHE A 318 -7.31 -5.38 9.81
C PHE A 318 -7.69 -4.35 8.74
N PHE A 319 -6.89 -4.25 7.67
CA PHE A 319 -7.22 -3.44 6.51
C PHE A 319 -8.25 -4.09 5.60
N ASP A 320 -8.36 -5.40 5.68
CA ASP A 320 -9.37 -6.22 5.00
C ASP A 320 -9.91 -7.26 6.00
N ASN A 321 -11.22 -7.44 6.05
CA ASN A 321 -11.89 -8.30 7.02
C ASN A 321 -12.29 -9.67 6.44
N ALA A 322 -12.00 -9.93 5.17
CA ALA A 322 -12.30 -11.22 4.54
C ALA A 322 -11.31 -12.32 4.93
#